data_e328ec4d4974108f6ddaccf43af03522
#
_entry.id   e328ec4d4974108f6ddaccf43af03522
#
_cell.length_a   1.000
_cell.length_b   1.000
_cell.length_c   1.000
_cell.angle_alpha   90.00
_cell.angle_beta   90.00
_cell.angle_gamma   90.00
#
_symmetry.space_group_name_H-M   'P 1'
#
loop_
_entity.id
_entity.type
_entity.pdbx_description
1 polymer ?
#
loop_
_entity_poly.entity_id
_entity_poly.type
_entity_poly.pdbx_seq_one_letter_code
_entity_poly.pdbx_strand_id
1 'polypeptide(L)'
;STAEMYKTLYIVFANAEQIERIESFSYADKFNLKGDDGKQKETLEQIQNEFYEKFPDGTMESRMLSRSSFYELYGGLFFIGIYLGSMFIMATVLIIYYKQISEGYDDRERYQIMQKVGMSKKEVKRSIRSQVLSVFFLPLVVAVIHVAVAFKVMTKILGVLNLTNVSLFAVCTIITIAVFAVFYIIVYSITAKEYYRIVN
;
A
#
# COMPACT_ATOMS: atom_id res chain seq x y z
N SER A 1 -25.35 1.86 -1.97
CA SER A 1 -25.46 0.70 -1.09
C SER A 1 -26.75 -0.03 -1.43
N THR A 2 -26.68 -0.88 -2.45
CA THR A 2 -27.73 -1.86 -2.73
C THR A 2 -27.33 -3.12 -1.97
N ALA A 3 -27.73 -3.19 -0.70
CA ALA A 3 -27.85 -4.47 -0.03
C ALA A 3 -29.02 -5.18 -0.71
N GLU A 4 -28.74 -6.10 -1.62
CA GLU A 4 -29.75 -7.05 -2.05
C GLU A 4 -30.12 -7.89 -0.83
N MET A 5 -31.29 -7.56 -0.27
CA MET A 5 -31.91 -8.37 0.75
C MET A 5 -32.44 -9.62 0.02
N TYR A 6 -31.68 -10.70 0.05
CA TYR A 6 -32.19 -12.00 -0.33
C TYR A 6 -33.31 -12.36 0.64
N LYS A 7 -34.56 -12.35 0.13
CA LYS A 7 -35.69 -12.91 0.87
C LYS A 7 -35.52 -14.42 0.88
N THR A 8 -35.00 -14.97 1.98
CA THR A 8 -34.87 -16.41 2.16
C THR A 8 -36.23 -16.96 2.51
N LEU A 9 -36.82 -17.79 1.65
CA LEU A 9 -38.03 -18.53 1.92
C LEU A 9 -37.66 -19.89 2.48
N TYR A 10 -38.10 -20.17 3.70
CA TYR A 10 -37.96 -21.50 4.30
C TYR A 10 -39.22 -22.30 4.03
N ILE A 11 -39.08 -23.42 3.32
CA ILE A 11 -40.17 -24.36 3.07
C ILE A 11 -39.85 -25.63 3.87
N VAL A 12 -40.73 -26.04 4.77
CA VAL A 12 -40.58 -27.24 5.54
C VAL A 12 -41.42 -28.32 4.90
N PHE A 13 -40.81 -29.42 4.49
CA PHE A 13 -41.49 -30.59 3.93
C PHE A 13 -41.67 -31.65 5.02
N ALA A 14 -42.83 -32.28 5.04
CA ALA A 14 -43.14 -33.35 5.96
C ALA A 14 -42.46 -34.69 5.55
N ASN A 15 -42.08 -34.83 4.28
CA ASN A 15 -41.58 -36.10 3.74
C ASN A 15 -40.57 -35.83 2.61
N ALA A 16 -39.48 -36.64 2.52
CA ALA A 16 -38.46 -36.55 1.50
C ALA A 16 -38.98 -36.74 0.06
N GLU A 17 -40.02 -37.55 -0.15
CA GLU A 17 -40.69 -37.75 -1.44
C GLU A 17 -41.29 -36.45 -2.05
N GLN A 18 -41.59 -35.47 -1.20
CA GLN A 18 -42.09 -34.16 -1.67
C GLN A 18 -41.01 -33.29 -2.30
N ILE A 19 -39.73 -33.55 -1.95
CA ILE A 19 -38.57 -32.81 -2.48
C ILE A 19 -38.28 -33.29 -3.92
N GLU A 20 -38.47 -34.56 -4.24
CA GLU A 20 -38.22 -35.14 -5.58
C GLU A 20 -39.09 -34.52 -6.69
N ARG A 21 -40.18 -33.81 -6.34
CA ARG A 21 -41.02 -33.12 -7.32
C ARG A 21 -40.52 -31.72 -7.70
N ILE A 22 -39.43 -31.25 -7.09
CA ILE A 22 -38.84 -29.96 -7.37
C ILE A 22 -37.71 -30.14 -8.38
N GLU A 23 -37.84 -29.52 -9.55
CA GLU A 23 -36.89 -29.69 -10.69
C GLU A 23 -35.48 -29.13 -10.35
N SER A 24 -35.37 -28.21 -9.37
CA SER A 24 -34.09 -27.74 -8.86
C SER A 24 -34.18 -27.37 -7.39
N PHE A 25 -33.36 -27.95 -6.58
CA PHE A 25 -33.19 -27.52 -5.18
C PHE A 25 -31.71 -27.40 -4.84
N SER A 26 -31.37 -26.49 -3.93
CA SER A 26 -30.04 -26.40 -3.34
C SER A 26 -30.11 -26.77 -1.87
N TYR A 27 -29.25 -27.66 -1.44
CA TYR A 27 -29.08 -28.01 -0.04
C TYR A 27 -27.86 -27.28 0.51
N ALA A 28 -28.01 -26.59 1.62
CA ALA A 28 -26.89 -25.90 2.28
C ALA A 28 -26.81 -26.33 3.75
N ASP A 29 -25.70 -26.88 4.14
CA ASP A 29 -25.39 -27.21 5.53
C ASP A 29 -24.33 -26.27 6.09
N LYS A 30 -24.47 -25.87 7.34
CA LYS A 30 -23.53 -24.98 8.04
C LYS A 30 -23.07 -25.62 9.33
N PHE A 31 -21.77 -25.76 9.48
CA PHE A 31 -21.18 -26.31 10.70
C PHE A 31 -19.99 -25.47 11.17
N ASN A 32 -19.68 -25.59 12.46
CA ASN A 32 -18.51 -24.95 13.05
C ASN A 32 -17.57 -26.02 13.59
N LEU A 33 -16.30 -25.92 13.24
CA LEU A 33 -15.25 -26.75 13.84
C LEU A 33 -14.81 -26.12 15.17
N LYS A 34 -14.51 -26.98 16.17
CA LYS A 34 -13.92 -26.59 17.44
C LYS A 34 -12.51 -27.19 17.52
N GLY A 35 -11.56 -26.42 18.02
CA GLY A 35 -10.17 -26.88 18.20
C GLY A 35 -9.17 -25.75 17.96
N ASP A 36 -7.90 -26.13 17.94
CA ASP A 36 -6.81 -25.23 17.60
C ASP A 36 -6.82 -24.87 16.11
N ASP A 37 -6.47 -23.63 15.78
CA ASP A 37 -6.53 -23.08 14.40
C ASP A 37 -5.74 -23.93 13.38
N GLY A 38 -4.60 -24.47 13.77
CA GLY A 38 -3.79 -25.33 12.90
C GLY A 38 -4.48 -26.64 12.52
N LYS A 39 -5.07 -27.31 13.53
CA LYS A 39 -5.81 -28.57 13.31
C LYS A 39 -7.11 -28.35 12.55
N GLN A 40 -7.78 -27.22 12.81
CA GLN A 40 -8.99 -26.87 12.05
C GLN A 40 -8.70 -26.67 10.56
N LYS A 41 -7.58 -26.01 10.24
CA LYS A 41 -7.18 -25.80 8.83
C LYS A 41 -6.94 -27.12 8.12
N GLU A 42 -6.14 -28.02 8.70
CA GLU A 42 -5.85 -29.34 8.14
C GLU A 42 -7.12 -30.17 7.94
N THR A 43 -8.00 -30.19 8.95
CA THR A 43 -9.29 -30.88 8.86
C THR A 43 -10.18 -30.29 7.78
N LEU A 44 -10.22 -28.97 7.63
CA LEU A 44 -11.01 -28.30 6.59
C LEU A 44 -10.49 -28.60 5.18
N GLU A 45 -9.18 -28.65 4.99
CA GLU A 45 -8.58 -29.01 3.70
C GLU A 45 -8.92 -30.46 3.32
N GLN A 46 -8.91 -31.39 4.28
CA GLN A 46 -9.33 -32.78 4.06
C GLN A 46 -10.82 -32.86 3.70
N ILE A 47 -11.69 -32.22 4.48
CA ILE A 47 -13.13 -32.19 4.22
C ILE A 47 -13.42 -31.56 2.85
N GLN A 48 -12.71 -30.51 2.47
CA GLN A 48 -12.87 -29.84 1.18
C GLN A 48 -12.52 -30.77 0.02
N ASN A 49 -11.42 -31.51 0.12
CA ASN A 49 -11.01 -32.47 -0.89
C ASN A 49 -12.02 -33.61 -1.03
N GLU A 50 -12.47 -34.20 0.07
CA GLU A 50 -13.49 -35.24 0.06
C GLU A 50 -14.85 -34.73 -0.45
N PHE A 51 -15.20 -33.48 -0.14
CA PHE A 51 -16.43 -32.86 -0.60
C PHE A 51 -16.46 -32.71 -2.12
N TYR A 52 -15.40 -32.17 -2.73
CA TYR A 52 -15.35 -32.01 -4.18
C TYR A 52 -15.19 -33.33 -4.95
N GLU A 53 -14.61 -34.34 -4.30
CA GLU A 53 -14.58 -35.70 -4.87
C GLU A 53 -15.98 -36.32 -4.97
N LYS A 54 -16.82 -36.08 -3.94
CA LYS A 54 -18.19 -36.62 -3.90
C LYS A 54 -19.23 -35.73 -4.59
N PHE A 55 -19.01 -34.42 -4.58
CA PHE A 55 -19.92 -33.42 -5.12
C PHE A 55 -19.18 -32.43 -6.03
N PRO A 56 -18.88 -32.83 -7.30
CA PRO A 56 -18.11 -31.99 -8.23
C PRO A 56 -18.75 -30.61 -8.50
N ASP A 57 -20.09 -30.54 -8.49
CA ASP A 57 -20.84 -29.30 -8.70
C ASP A 57 -21.20 -28.56 -7.39
N GLY A 58 -20.77 -29.11 -6.26
CA GLY A 58 -20.98 -28.51 -4.94
C GLY A 58 -20.08 -27.32 -4.68
N THR A 59 -20.56 -26.39 -3.84
CA THR A 59 -19.75 -25.26 -3.39
C THR A 59 -19.51 -25.35 -1.89
N MET A 60 -18.25 -25.38 -1.49
CA MET A 60 -17.88 -25.33 -0.07
C MET A 60 -17.17 -24.02 0.25
N GLU A 61 -17.76 -23.25 1.13
CA GLU A 61 -17.17 -22.01 1.63
C GLU A 61 -16.73 -22.16 3.08
N SER A 62 -15.47 -21.85 3.36
CA SER A 62 -14.93 -21.81 4.71
C SER A 62 -14.35 -20.46 5.02
N ARG A 63 -14.82 -19.86 6.13
CA ARG A 63 -14.28 -18.57 6.61
C ARG A 63 -12.77 -18.66 6.89
N MET A 64 -12.30 -19.78 7.40
CA MET A 64 -10.89 -19.97 7.74
C MET A 64 -10.01 -20.08 6.48
N LEU A 65 -10.43 -20.88 5.49
CA LEU A 65 -9.70 -21.03 4.23
C LEU A 65 -9.73 -19.73 3.42
N SER A 66 -10.88 -19.07 3.33
CA SER A 66 -11.00 -17.75 2.68
C SER A 66 -10.12 -16.70 3.34
N ARG A 67 -10.02 -16.72 4.68
CA ARG A 67 -9.13 -15.82 5.42
C ARG A 67 -7.65 -16.11 5.12
N SER A 68 -7.25 -17.38 5.07
CA SER A 68 -5.87 -17.78 4.73
C SER A 68 -5.48 -17.29 3.34
N SER A 69 -6.31 -17.60 2.33
CA SER A 69 -6.08 -17.16 0.94
C SER A 69 -6.04 -15.63 0.80
N PHE A 70 -6.89 -14.93 1.58
CA PHE A 70 -6.87 -13.47 1.63
C PHE A 70 -5.52 -12.95 2.15
N TYR A 71 -5.02 -13.48 3.27
CA TYR A 71 -3.73 -13.06 3.81
C TYR A 71 -2.55 -13.39 2.91
N GLU A 72 -2.58 -14.54 2.23
CA GLU A 72 -1.54 -14.91 1.27
C GLU A 72 -1.49 -13.94 0.09
N LEU A 73 -2.65 -13.65 -0.52
CA LEU A 73 -2.74 -12.74 -1.66
C LEU A 73 -2.35 -11.30 -1.27
N TYR A 74 -2.97 -10.75 -0.24
CA TYR A 74 -2.72 -9.36 0.15
C TYR A 74 -1.36 -9.19 0.82
N GLY A 75 -0.87 -10.19 1.54
CA GLY A 75 0.49 -10.21 2.09
C GLY A 75 1.55 -10.21 1.00
N GLY A 76 1.34 -10.99 -0.06
CA GLY A 76 2.20 -11.00 -1.24
C GLY A 76 2.23 -9.65 -1.97
N LEU A 77 1.06 -9.06 -2.21
CA LEU A 77 0.95 -7.71 -2.81
C LEU A 77 1.60 -6.64 -1.94
N PHE A 78 1.43 -6.71 -0.63
CA PHE A 78 2.06 -5.79 0.32
C PHE A 78 3.58 -5.91 0.30
N PHE A 79 4.11 -7.14 0.29
CA PHE A 79 5.55 -7.39 0.16
C PHE A 79 6.13 -6.79 -1.13
N ILE A 80 5.49 -7.05 -2.27
CA ILE A 80 5.89 -6.47 -3.56
C ILE A 80 5.84 -4.95 -3.51
N GLY A 81 4.80 -4.38 -2.92
CA GLY A 81 4.66 -2.93 -2.75
C GLY A 81 5.79 -2.30 -1.94
N ILE A 82 6.17 -2.90 -0.81
CA ILE A 82 7.31 -2.46 0.00
C ILE A 82 8.62 -2.60 -0.77
N TYR A 83 8.84 -3.73 -1.43
CA TYR A 83 10.05 -4.01 -2.19
C TYR A 83 10.25 -3.00 -3.32
N LEU A 84 9.24 -2.82 -4.19
CA LEU A 84 9.29 -1.84 -5.28
C LEU A 84 9.40 -0.40 -4.74
N GLY A 85 8.64 -0.06 -3.70
CA GLY A 85 8.70 1.24 -3.05
C GLY A 85 10.11 1.55 -2.54
N SER A 86 10.76 0.60 -1.87
CA SER A 86 12.14 0.78 -1.38
C SER A 86 13.14 0.95 -2.52
N MET A 87 13.00 0.22 -3.63
CA MET A 87 13.84 0.40 -4.82
C MET A 87 13.67 1.80 -5.42
N PHE A 88 12.43 2.29 -5.57
CA PHE A 88 12.18 3.63 -6.09
C PHE A 88 12.72 4.73 -5.16
N ILE A 89 12.61 4.55 -3.84
CA ILE A 89 13.19 5.48 -2.88
C ILE A 89 14.71 5.53 -3.05
N MET A 90 15.39 4.38 -3.09
CA MET A 90 16.84 4.33 -3.27
C MET A 90 17.29 4.98 -4.59
N ALA A 91 16.59 4.66 -5.69
CA ALA A 91 16.89 5.27 -6.98
C ALA A 91 16.72 6.80 -6.95
N THR A 92 15.64 7.29 -6.36
CA THR A 92 15.37 8.73 -6.23
C THR A 92 16.45 9.42 -5.41
N VAL A 93 16.86 8.83 -4.27
CA VAL A 93 17.94 9.36 -3.43
C VAL A 93 19.24 9.47 -4.20
N LEU A 94 19.64 8.40 -4.90
CA LEU A 94 20.87 8.39 -5.69
C LEU A 94 20.84 9.47 -6.77
N ILE A 95 19.75 9.58 -7.52
CA ILE A 95 19.59 10.59 -8.57
C ILE A 95 19.72 11.99 -8.00
N ILE A 96 19.01 12.32 -6.93
CA ILE A 96 19.03 13.63 -6.32
C ILE A 96 20.42 13.91 -5.72
N TYR A 97 21.02 12.94 -5.04
CA TYR A 97 22.34 13.06 -4.44
C TYR A 97 23.40 13.37 -5.49
N TYR A 98 23.50 12.55 -6.54
CA TYR A 98 24.50 12.75 -7.60
C TYR A 98 24.27 14.05 -8.37
N LYS A 99 23.01 14.40 -8.64
CA LYS A 99 22.69 15.68 -9.26
C LYS A 99 23.17 16.85 -8.41
N GLN A 100 22.92 16.83 -7.11
CA GLN A 100 23.37 17.91 -6.21
C GLN A 100 24.89 17.98 -6.09
N ILE A 101 25.57 16.84 -6.08
CA ILE A 101 27.04 16.82 -6.06
C ILE A 101 27.61 17.43 -7.35
N SER A 102 27.07 17.05 -8.52
CA SER A 102 27.47 17.63 -9.81
C SER A 102 27.23 19.13 -9.86
N GLU A 103 26.04 19.59 -9.47
CA GLU A 103 25.72 21.01 -9.36
C GLU A 103 26.67 21.76 -8.39
N GLY A 104 27.06 21.09 -7.29
CA GLY A 104 28.01 21.66 -6.33
C GLY A 104 29.38 21.93 -6.92
N TYR A 105 29.88 21.06 -7.79
CA TYR A 105 31.14 21.29 -8.50
C TYR A 105 31.01 22.41 -9.54
N ASP A 106 29.93 22.47 -10.29
CA ASP A 106 29.68 23.50 -11.31
C ASP A 106 29.48 24.89 -10.66
N ASP A 107 28.83 24.94 -9.51
CA ASP A 107 28.57 26.18 -8.78
C ASP A 107 29.76 26.68 -7.96
N ARG A 108 30.77 25.84 -7.73
CA ARG A 108 31.95 26.17 -6.91
C ARG A 108 32.64 27.45 -7.43
N GLU A 109 32.92 27.52 -8.72
CA GLU A 109 33.61 28.65 -9.33
C GLU A 109 32.74 29.93 -9.22
N ARG A 110 31.45 29.81 -9.44
CA ARG A 110 30.49 30.92 -9.31
C ARG A 110 30.47 31.50 -7.88
N TYR A 111 30.42 30.66 -6.85
CA TYR A 111 30.44 31.10 -5.48
C TYR A 111 31.78 31.70 -5.06
N GLN A 112 32.89 31.20 -5.60
CA GLN A 112 34.21 31.78 -5.38
C GLN A 112 34.31 33.19 -5.97
N ILE A 113 33.77 33.41 -7.16
CA ILE A 113 33.69 34.73 -7.79
C ILE A 113 32.81 35.66 -6.95
N MET A 114 31.64 35.20 -6.51
CA MET A 114 30.74 36.02 -5.66
C MET A 114 31.39 36.40 -4.34
N GLN A 115 32.19 35.52 -3.72
CA GLN A 115 32.96 35.88 -2.52
C GLN A 115 34.03 36.93 -2.77
N LYS A 116 34.71 36.87 -3.94
CA LYS A 116 35.67 37.89 -4.35
C LYS A 116 35.04 39.28 -4.57
N VAL A 117 33.77 39.31 -4.96
CA VAL A 117 32.99 40.54 -5.19
C VAL A 117 32.37 41.06 -3.87
N GLY A 118 32.51 40.32 -2.75
CA GLY A 118 32.09 40.80 -1.43
C GLY A 118 30.98 40.01 -0.75
N MET A 119 30.53 38.90 -1.35
CA MET A 119 29.55 38.05 -0.66
C MET A 119 30.17 37.34 0.53
N SER A 120 29.52 37.48 1.69
CA SER A 120 29.97 36.82 2.91
C SER A 120 29.74 35.28 2.86
N LYS A 121 30.56 34.55 3.62
CA LYS A 121 30.35 33.08 3.78
C LYS A 121 28.96 32.70 4.31
N LYS A 122 28.34 33.58 5.11
CA LYS A 122 26.97 33.38 5.60
C LYS A 122 25.93 33.45 4.48
N GLU A 123 26.07 34.38 3.56
CA GLU A 123 25.18 34.56 2.42
C GLU A 123 25.30 33.43 1.46
N VAL A 124 26.52 32.96 1.16
CA VAL A 124 26.77 31.75 0.36
C VAL A 124 26.07 30.56 0.97
N LYS A 125 26.24 30.30 2.27
CA LYS A 125 25.60 29.19 2.97
C LYS A 125 24.07 29.27 2.91
N ARG A 126 23.53 30.48 3.06
CA ARG A 126 22.07 30.70 3.00
C ARG A 126 21.52 30.43 1.58
N SER A 127 22.23 30.88 0.54
CA SER A 127 21.87 30.65 -0.85
C SER A 127 21.87 29.16 -1.19
N ILE A 128 22.95 28.46 -0.87
CA ILE A 128 23.07 26.99 -1.04
C ILE A 128 21.91 26.29 -0.33
N ARG A 129 21.68 26.61 0.93
CA ARG A 129 20.59 25.98 1.70
C ARG A 129 19.23 26.17 1.05
N SER A 130 18.93 27.37 0.54
CA SER A 130 17.67 27.67 -0.13
C SER A 130 17.53 26.89 -1.43
N GLN A 131 18.59 26.80 -2.24
CA GLN A 131 18.61 26.07 -3.50
C GLN A 131 18.40 24.58 -3.28
N VAL A 132 19.20 23.96 -2.42
CA VAL A 132 19.09 22.54 -2.10
C VAL A 132 17.73 22.19 -1.49
N LEU A 133 17.21 23.06 -0.61
CA LEU A 133 15.88 22.89 -0.03
C LEU A 133 14.80 22.84 -1.12
N SER A 134 14.83 23.78 -2.07
CA SER A 134 13.84 23.85 -3.14
C SER A 134 13.87 22.59 -4.02
N VAL A 135 15.07 22.13 -4.40
CA VAL A 135 15.22 20.92 -5.24
C VAL A 135 14.71 19.68 -4.52
N PHE A 136 14.94 19.55 -3.22
CA PHE A 136 14.47 18.39 -2.46
C PHE A 136 12.97 18.42 -2.17
N PHE A 137 12.43 19.54 -1.72
CA PHE A 137 11.04 19.58 -1.25
C PHE A 137 10.01 19.79 -2.35
N LEU A 138 10.38 20.37 -3.50
CA LEU A 138 9.47 20.54 -4.63
C LEU A 138 8.85 19.21 -5.09
N PRO A 139 9.62 18.14 -5.36
CA PRO A 139 9.06 16.84 -5.75
C PRO A 139 8.14 16.27 -4.68
N LEU A 140 8.48 16.43 -3.39
CA LEU A 140 7.65 15.94 -2.30
C LEU A 140 6.30 16.66 -2.24
N VAL A 141 6.28 17.99 -2.41
CA VAL A 141 5.03 18.79 -2.44
C VAL A 141 4.16 18.34 -3.62
N VAL A 142 4.75 18.20 -4.81
CA VAL A 142 4.04 17.71 -6.01
C VAL A 142 3.47 16.31 -5.77
N ALA A 143 4.23 15.41 -5.16
CA ALA A 143 3.77 14.07 -4.83
C ALA A 143 2.56 14.08 -3.87
N VAL A 144 2.60 14.93 -2.83
CA VAL A 144 1.47 15.09 -1.89
C VAL A 144 0.22 15.61 -2.61
N ILE A 145 0.37 16.58 -3.50
CA ILE A 145 -0.74 17.10 -4.32
C ILE A 145 -1.32 15.98 -5.19
N HIS A 146 -0.48 15.19 -5.88
CA HIS A 146 -0.93 14.06 -6.70
C HIS A 146 -1.69 13.02 -5.87
N VAL A 147 -1.19 12.66 -4.69
CA VAL A 147 -1.87 11.73 -3.77
C VAL A 147 -3.22 12.30 -3.33
N ALA A 148 -3.30 13.59 -3.00
CA ALA A 148 -4.55 14.24 -2.59
C ALA A 148 -5.60 14.22 -3.72
N VAL A 149 -5.20 14.49 -4.96
CA VAL A 149 -6.08 14.43 -6.13
C VAL A 149 -6.51 12.99 -6.41
N ALA A 150 -5.57 12.04 -6.35
CA ALA A 150 -5.84 10.63 -6.61
C ALA A 150 -6.65 9.95 -5.49
N PHE A 151 -6.70 10.52 -4.29
CA PHE A 151 -7.31 9.92 -3.10
C PHE A 151 -8.76 9.44 -3.36
N LYS A 152 -9.56 10.26 -4.03
CA LYS A 152 -10.95 9.93 -4.36
C LYS A 152 -11.07 8.73 -5.33
N VAL A 153 -10.14 8.61 -6.26
CA VAL A 153 -10.10 7.48 -7.20
C VAL A 153 -9.65 6.23 -6.49
N MET A 154 -8.60 6.33 -5.66
CA MET A 154 -8.07 5.22 -4.88
C MET A 154 -9.11 4.65 -3.91
N THR A 155 -9.88 5.49 -3.23
CA THR A 155 -10.96 5.02 -2.35
C THR A 155 -12.06 4.25 -3.09
N LYS A 156 -12.36 4.62 -4.33
CA LYS A 156 -13.31 3.87 -5.17
C LYS A 156 -12.75 2.50 -5.58
N ILE A 157 -11.47 2.43 -5.96
CA ILE A 157 -10.80 1.16 -6.31
C ILE A 157 -10.77 0.23 -5.09
N LEU A 158 -10.42 0.75 -3.91
CA LEU A 158 -10.45 -0.02 -2.66
C LEU A 158 -11.85 -0.52 -2.32
N GLY A 159 -12.90 0.26 -2.63
CA GLY A 159 -14.29 -0.14 -2.48
C GLY A 159 -14.66 -1.37 -3.33
N VAL A 160 -14.12 -1.49 -4.54
CA VAL A 160 -14.31 -2.68 -5.39
C VAL A 160 -13.70 -3.93 -4.73
N LEU A 161 -12.59 -3.77 -4.00
CA LEU A 161 -11.95 -4.82 -3.23
C LEU A 161 -12.58 -5.06 -1.85
N ASN A 162 -13.79 -4.50 -1.62
CA ASN A 162 -14.51 -4.55 -0.35
C ASN A 162 -13.77 -3.90 0.85
N LEU A 163 -12.79 -3.03 0.58
CA LEU A 163 -12.05 -2.24 1.56
C LEU A 163 -12.70 -0.86 1.71
N THR A 164 -13.78 -0.79 2.48
CA THR A 164 -14.67 0.39 2.57
C THR A 164 -14.28 1.38 3.66
N ASN A 165 -13.27 1.08 4.48
CA ASN A 165 -12.86 1.95 5.59
C ASN A 165 -12.00 3.12 5.10
N VAL A 166 -12.65 4.18 4.60
CA VAL A 166 -12.00 5.39 4.08
C VAL A 166 -11.18 6.12 5.16
N SER A 167 -11.66 6.11 6.41
CA SER A 167 -10.95 6.76 7.52
C SER A 167 -9.61 6.09 7.79
N LEU A 168 -9.58 4.75 7.84
CA LEU A 168 -8.34 4.00 7.99
C LEU A 168 -7.37 4.28 6.83
N PHE A 169 -7.87 4.29 5.59
CA PHE A 169 -7.05 4.60 4.42
C PHE A 169 -6.44 6.00 4.48
N ALA A 170 -7.23 7.00 4.92
CA ALA A 170 -6.74 8.37 5.10
C ALA A 170 -5.62 8.45 6.16
N VAL A 171 -5.80 7.79 7.30
CA VAL A 171 -4.77 7.73 8.36
C VAL A 171 -3.50 7.06 7.85
N CYS A 172 -3.60 5.91 7.18
CA CYS A 172 -2.44 5.24 6.59
C CYS A 172 -1.72 6.12 5.56
N THR A 173 -2.47 6.84 4.72
CA THR A 173 -1.90 7.78 3.74
C THR A 173 -1.12 8.89 4.41
N ILE A 174 -1.67 9.51 5.46
CA ILE A 174 -0.99 10.58 6.21
C ILE A 174 0.28 10.05 6.88
N ILE A 175 0.22 8.88 7.51
CA ILE A 175 1.39 8.25 8.14
C ILE A 175 2.47 7.99 7.09
N THR A 176 2.11 7.46 5.92
CA THR A 176 3.03 7.22 4.82
C THR A 176 3.72 8.51 4.36
N ILE A 177 2.95 9.58 4.15
CA ILE A 177 3.51 10.89 3.79
C ILE A 177 4.47 11.39 4.86
N ALA A 178 4.13 11.25 6.14
CA ALA A 178 5.00 11.67 7.25
C ALA A 178 6.32 10.87 7.28
N VAL A 179 6.28 9.56 7.08
CA VAL A 179 7.48 8.71 7.00
C VAL A 179 8.37 9.12 5.83
N PHE A 180 7.79 9.38 4.65
CA PHE A 180 8.52 9.89 3.50
C PHE A 180 9.15 11.25 3.77
N ALA A 181 8.42 12.17 4.40
CA ALA A 181 8.94 13.50 4.74
C ALA A 181 10.15 13.42 5.68
N VAL A 182 10.11 12.56 6.69
CA VAL A 182 11.24 12.31 7.60
C VAL A 182 12.45 11.78 6.83
N PHE A 183 12.22 10.80 5.96
CA PHE A 183 13.27 10.24 5.12
C PHE A 183 13.92 11.31 4.23
N TYR A 184 13.12 12.15 3.57
CA TYR A 184 13.59 13.25 2.74
C TYR A 184 14.40 14.29 3.53
N ILE A 185 14.01 14.60 4.77
CA ILE A 185 14.76 15.50 5.65
C ILE A 185 16.14 14.93 5.97
N ILE A 186 16.25 13.63 6.21
CA ILE A 186 17.54 12.97 6.47
C ILE A 186 18.45 13.08 5.25
N VAL A 187 17.94 12.71 4.06
CA VAL A 187 18.72 12.77 2.82
C VAL A 187 19.13 14.21 2.49
N TYR A 188 18.21 15.16 2.62
CA TYR A 188 18.50 16.59 2.49
C TYR A 188 19.65 17.04 3.39
N SER A 189 19.63 16.64 4.66
CA SER A 189 20.64 17.06 5.63
C SER A 189 22.03 16.55 5.27
N ILE A 190 22.12 15.31 4.78
CA ILE A 190 23.37 14.71 4.33
C ILE A 190 23.88 15.42 3.07
N THR A 191 23.00 15.57 2.07
CA THR A 191 23.35 16.16 0.77
C THR A 191 23.73 17.63 0.88
N ALA A 192 22.97 18.40 1.65
CA ALA A 192 23.29 19.83 1.88
C ALA A 192 24.65 20.02 2.54
N LYS A 193 25.04 19.13 3.46
CA LYS A 193 26.36 19.15 4.10
C LYS A 193 27.48 18.90 3.09
N GLU A 194 27.32 17.89 2.23
CA GLU A 194 28.33 17.57 1.21
C GLU A 194 28.42 18.66 0.14
N TYR A 195 27.29 19.17 -0.34
CA TYR A 195 27.26 20.29 -1.28
C TYR A 195 28.04 21.51 -0.74
N TYR A 196 27.75 21.87 0.52
CA TYR A 196 28.45 22.99 1.18
C TYR A 196 29.96 22.74 1.29
N ARG A 197 30.39 21.49 1.53
CA ARG A 197 31.82 21.11 1.59
C ARG A 197 32.52 21.25 0.24
N ILE A 198 31.81 21.00 -0.86
CA ILE A 198 32.37 21.10 -2.22
C ILE A 198 32.56 22.55 -2.63
N VAL A 199 31.57 23.40 -2.30
CA VAL A 199 31.55 24.81 -2.74
C VAL A 199 32.50 25.69 -1.91
N ASN A 200 32.81 25.32 -0.67
CA ASN A 200 33.61 26.13 0.26
C ASN A 200 35.06 25.63 0.34
#